data_8ccc5fa8700ea27ff2088b66a0db6414
#
_entry.id   8ccc5fa8700ea27ff2088b66a0db6414
#
_cell.length_a   1.000
_cell.length_b   1.000
_cell.length_c   1.000
_cell.angle_alpha   90.00
_cell.angle_beta   90.00
_cell.angle_gamma   90.00
#
_symmetry.space_group_name_H-M   'P 1'
#
loop_
_entity.id
_entity.type
_entity.pdbx_description
1 polymer ?
#
loop_
_entity_poly.entity_id
_entity_poly.type
_entity_poly.pdbx_seq_one_letter_code
_entity_poly.pdbx_strand_id
1 'polypeptide(L)'
;LLMILMMVFDSIPVAPVTAVMIAAILMVLTGCFRNVEAAYKTINWESVVLIAAMLPMSLALEKTGASEYISNSLVSGLGGYGPLALMAGIYFTTSLMTMFISNTATAVLLAPIAMQSALQIGVSPYPFLFAVAVGASMCFASPFSTPPNALVMPAGQYTFMDYVKVGLPLQIIMGIVMI
;
A
#
# COMPACT_ATOMS: atom_id res chain seq x y z
N LEU A 1 15.17 -9.58 13.94
CA LEU A 1 14.41 -10.16 15.05
C LEU A 1 14.14 -9.10 16.12
N LEU A 2 15.17 -8.40 16.65
CA LEU A 2 15.04 -7.34 17.67
C LEU A 2 14.04 -6.25 17.26
N MET A 3 14.09 -5.76 16.04
CA MET A 3 13.16 -4.77 15.48
C MET A 3 11.70 -5.27 15.52
N ILE A 4 11.47 -6.53 15.09
CA ILE A 4 10.13 -7.13 15.10
C ILE A 4 9.62 -7.28 16.54
N LEU A 5 10.47 -7.73 17.47
CA LEU A 5 10.13 -7.83 18.88
C LEU A 5 9.74 -6.46 19.47
N MET A 6 10.50 -5.40 19.16
CA MET A 6 10.20 -4.05 19.61
C MET A 6 8.91 -3.47 19.01
N MET A 7 8.50 -3.93 17.84
CA MET A 7 7.25 -3.47 17.17
C MET A 7 6.02 -4.25 17.62
N VAL A 8 6.17 -5.52 18.02
CA VAL A 8 5.05 -6.42 18.39
C VAL A 8 4.68 -6.27 19.87
N PHE A 9 5.64 -5.98 20.74
CA PHE A 9 5.37 -5.83 22.15
C PHE A 9 5.03 -4.39 22.51
N ASP A 10 3.76 -4.10 22.75
CA ASP A 10 3.24 -2.80 23.22
C ASP A 10 3.80 -2.36 24.59
N SER A 11 4.45 -3.28 25.31
CA SER A 11 5.09 -2.99 26.60
C SER A 11 6.32 -2.08 26.49
N ILE A 12 6.85 -1.88 25.30
CA ILE A 12 8.00 -1.00 25.04
C ILE A 12 7.45 0.28 24.39
N PRO A 13 7.43 1.43 25.11
CA PRO A 13 6.87 2.68 24.59
C PRO A 13 7.84 3.34 23.58
N VAL A 14 8.19 2.63 22.53
CA VAL A 14 9.10 3.10 21.48
C VAL A 14 8.33 3.20 20.17
N ALA A 15 8.29 4.40 19.58
CA ALA A 15 7.69 4.59 18.28
C ALA A 15 8.33 3.65 17.24
N PRO A 16 7.58 3.05 16.31
CA PRO A 16 8.09 2.12 15.30
C PRO A 16 9.30 2.66 14.53
N VAL A 17 9.32 3.95 14.23
CA VAL A 17 10.44 4.63 13.57
C VAL A 17 11.71 4.57 14.41
N THR A 18 11.60 4.79 15.72
CA THR A 18 12.74 4.74 16.64
C THR A 18 13.29 3.32 16.76
N ALA A 19 12.42 2.29 16.79
CA ALA A 19 12.84 0.90 16.81
C ALA A 19 13.64 0.52 15.54
N VAL A 20 13.19 0.98 14.37
CA VAL A 20 13.91 0.79 13.09
C VAL A 20 15.27 1.50 13.11
N MET A 21 15.31 2.75 13.60
CA MET A 21 16.55 3.53 13.71
C MET A 21 17.57 2.86 14.66
N ILE A 22 17.13 2.39 15.82
CA ILE A 22 17.99 1.66 16.76
C ILE A 22 18.53 0.39 16.11
N ALA A 23 17.69 -0.38 15.45
CA ALA A 23 18.12 -1.60 14.76
C ALA A 23 19.15 -1.29 13.64
N ALA A 24 18.94 -0.24 12.87
CA ALA A 24 19.86 0.18 11.81
C ALA A 24 21.23 0.61 12.38
N ILE A 25 21.24 1.40 13.45
CA ILE A 25 22.47 1.82 14.15
C ILE A 25 23.20 0.60 14.70
N LEU A 26 22.50 -0.32 15.37
CA LEU A 26 23.10 -1.55 15.89
C LEU A 26 23.72 -2.40 14.79
N MET A 27 23.09 -2.51 13.62
CA MET A 27 23.65 -3.25 12.47
C MET A 27 24.96 -2.63 11.97
N VAL A 28 25.08 -1.31 11.99
CA VAL A 28 26.34 -0.62 11.63
C VAL A 28 27.41 -0.83 12.71
N LEU A 29 27.05 -0.66 13.99
CA LEU A 29 27.98 -0.79 15.12
C LEU A 29 28.48 -2.22 15.33
N THR A 30 27.63 -3.22 15.08
CA THR A 30 28.01 -4.64 15.20
C THR A 30 28.82 -5.17 14.02
N GLY A 31 29.14 -4.32 13.02
CA GLY A 31 29.95 -4.70 11.88
C GLY A 31 29.22 -5.57 10.86
N CYS A 32 27.88 -5.60 10.89
CA CYS A 32 27.10 -6.26 9.84
C CYS A 32 27.30 -5.59 8.47
N PHE A 33 27.62 -4.30 8.46
CA PHE A 33 28.07 -3.56 7.29
C PHE A 33 29.58 -3.24 7.42
N ARG A 34 30.31 -3.42 6.33
CA ARG A 34 31.75 -3.20 6.27
C ARG A 34 32.14 -1.74 6.52
N ASN A 35 31.28 -0.83 6.09
CA ASN A 35 31.38 0.62 6.30
C ASN A 35 30.01 1.29 6.07
N VAL A 36 29.90 2.56 6.42
CA VAL A 36 28.68 3.36 6.27
C VAL A 36 28.25 3.45 4.79
N GLU A 37 29.20 3.50 3.86
CA GLU A 37 28.88 3.53 2.41
C GLU A 37 28.20 2.24 1.94
N ALA A 38 28.58 1.09 2.47
CA ALA A 38 27.93 -0.18 2.16
C ALA A 38 26.48 -0.18 2.67
N ALA A 39 26.22 0.39 3.84
CA ALA A 39 24.87 0.56 4.35
C ALA A 39 24.03 1.50 3.48
N TYR A 40 24.58 2.63 3.03
CA TYR A 40 23.92 3.57 2.12
C TYR A 40 23.54 2.94 0.77
N LYS A 41 24.36 2.06 0.24
CA LYS A 41 24.11 1.35 -1.04
C LYS A 41 22.95 0.34 -0.92
N THR A 42 22.60 -0.12 0.27
CA THR A 42 21.45 -1.02 0.48
C THR A 42 20.11 -0.28 0.57
N ILE A 43 20.14 1.04 0.72
CA ILE A 43 18.91 1.84 0.74
C ILE A 43 18.31 1.87 -0.67
N ASN A 44 17.05 1.50 -0.77
CA ASN A 44 16.30 1.65 -2.01
C ASN A 44 15.89 3.13 -2.19
N TRP A 45 16.81 3.91 -2.75
CA TRP A 45 16.61 5.34 -2.98
C TRP A 45 15.46 5.63 -3.94
N GLU A 46 15.20 4.74 -4.88
CA GLU A 46 14.06 4.86 -5.80
C GLU A 46 12.75 4.91 -5.03
N SER A 47 12.54 4.01 -4.07
CA SER A 47 11.34 4.01 -3.22
C SER A 47 11.27 5.26 -2.33
N VAL A 48 12.39 5.71 -1.77
CA VAL A 48 12.44 6.91 -0.92
C VAL A 48 12.05 8.15 -1.72
N VAL A 49 12.65 8.33 -2.89
CA VAL A 49 12.36 9.48 -3.77
C VAL A 49 10.92 9.43 -4.29
N LEU A 50 10.43 8.25 -4.64
CA LEU A 50 9.04 8.06 -5.09
C LEU A 50 8.04 8.46 -4.00
N ILE A 51 8.24 8.02 -2.77
CA ILE A 51 7.39 8.40 -1.63
C ILE A 51 7.47 9.92 -1.40
N ALA A 52 8.66 10.48 -1.39
CA ALA A 52 8.86 11.91 -1.18
C ALA A 52 8.19 12.77 -2.28
N ALA A 53 8.17 12.29 -3.52
CA ALA A 53 7.50 12.97 -4.64
C ALA A 53 5.96 12.79 -4.61
N MET A 54 5.46 11.67 -4.11
CA MET A 54 4.02 11.38 -4.07
C MET A 54 3.30 12.08 -2.91
N LEU A 55 3.98 12.36 -1.79
CA LEU A 55 3.38 13.08 -0.67
C LEU A 55 2.84 14.47 -1.05
N PRO A 56 3.60 15.33 -1.76
CA PRO A 56 3.07 16.60 -2.24
C PRO A 56 1.88 16.44 -3.21
N MET A 57 1.87 15.38 -4.01
CA MET A 57 0.76 15.11 -4.93
C MET A 57 -0.52 14.74 -4.18
N SER A 58 -0.42 13.91 -3.13
CA SER A 58 -1.54 13.62 -2.24
C SER A 58 -2.08 14.90 -1.59
N LEU A 59 -1.21 15.77 -1.09
CA LEU A 59 -1.58 17.06 -0.52
C LEU A 59 -2.21 17.99 -1.56
N ALA A 60 -1.75 17.98 -2.81
CA ALA A 60 -2.34 18.73 -3.90
C ALA A 60 -3.76 18.26 -4.22
N LEU A 61 -4.01 16.94 -4.27
CA LEU A 61 -5.34 16.36 -4.44
C LEU A 61 -6.31 16.82 -3.34
N GLU A 62 -5.82 16.89 -2.10
CA GLU A 62 -6.62 17.36 -0.97
C GLU A 62 -6.90 18.87 -1.06
N LYS A 63 -5.87 19.68 -1.33
CA LYS A 63 -6.00 21.15 -1.42
C LYS A 63 -6.82 21.61 -2.63
N THR A 64 -6.80 20.88 -3.72
CA THR A 64 -7.59 21.20 -4.94
C THR A 64 -9.04 20.73 -4.84
N GLY A 65 -9.41 20.00 -3.78
CA GLY A 65 -10.74 19.39 -3.65
C GLY A 65 -10.97 18.19 -4.56
N ALA A 66 -9.95 17.75 -5.31
CA ALA A 66 -10.08 16.62 -6.21
C ALA A 66 -10.39 15.31 -5.46
N SER A 67 -9.78 15.11 -4.29
CA SER A 67 -10.08 13.97 -3.42
C SER A 67 -11.53 13.99 -2.92
N GLU A 68 -12.06 15.16 -2.59
CA GLU A 68 -13.45 15.34 -2.18
C GLU A 68 -14.42 15.06 -3.34
N TYR A 69 -14.12 15.53 -4.55
CA TYR A 69 -14.93 15.28 -5.73
C TYR A 69 -15.01 13.79 -6.07
N ILE A 70 -13.87 13.08 -6.04
CA ILE A 70 -13.81 11.63 -6.28
C ILE A 70 -14.54 10.88 -5.17
N SER A 71 -14.33 11.27 -3.91
CA SER A 71 -15.01 10.72 -2.74
C SER A 71 -16.53 10.88 -2.84
N ASN A 72 -17.01 12.07 -3.18
CA ASN A 72 -18.43 12.33 -3.40
C ASN A 72 -19.03 11.43 -4.49
N SER A 73 -18.29 11.21 -5.57
CA SER A 73 -18.72 10.32 -6.65
C SER A 73 -18.82 8.86 -6.19
N LEU A 74 -17.86 8.40 -5.38
CA LEU A 74 -17.88 7.05 -4.80
C LEU A 74 -19.00 6.90 -3.78
N VAL A 75 -19.18 7.87 -2.89
CA VAL A 75 -20.22 7.83 -1.87
C VAL A 75 -21.61 7.93 -2.49
N SER A 76 -21.81 8.74 -3.52
CA SER A 76 -23.11 8.83 -4.23
C SER A 76 -23.45 7.54 -4.97
N GLY A 77 -22.44 6.84 -5.51
CA GLY A 77 -22.64 5.58 -6.23
C GLY A 77 -22.80 4.36 -5.33
N LEU A 78 -22.02 4.28 -4.27
CA LEU A 78 -21.89 3.07 -3.43
C LEU A 78 -22.35 3.27 -1.99
N GLY A 79 -22.36 4.50 -1.48
CA GLY A 79 -22.71 4.79 -0.08
C GLY A 79 -24.15 4.41 0.30
N GLY A 80 -25.07 4.44 -0.67
CA GLY A 80 -26.45 3.99 -0.48
C GLY A 80 -26.60 2.50 -0.17
N TYR A 81 -25.61 1.69 -0.50
CA TYR A 81 -25.56 0.25 -0.22
C TYR A 81 -24.88 -0.08 1.12
N GLY A 82 -24.40 0.96 1.83
CA GLY A 82 -23.77 0.82 3.15
C GLY A 82 -22.23 0.90 3.14
N PRO A 83 -21.63 0.96 4.35
CA PRO A 83 -20.17 1.14 4.50
C PRO A 83 -19.34 0.01 3.87
N LEU A 84 -19.84 -1.23 3.93
CA LEU A 84 -19.15 -2.40 3.34
C LEU A 84 -19.07 -2.29 1.82
N ALA A 85 -20.15 -1.86 1.16
CA ALA A 85 -20.15 -1.68 -0.29
C ALA A 85 -19.18 -0.57 -0.74
N LEU A 86 -19.11 0.51 0.01
CA LEU A 86 -18.17 1.60 -0.24
C LEU A 86 -16.73 1.14 -0.03
N MET A 87 -16.45 0.38 1.03
CA MET A 87 -15.14 -0.20 1.31
C MET A 87 -14.72 -1.19 0.20
N ALA A 88 -15.66 -2.02 -0.27
CA ALA A 88 -15.45 -2.91 -1.43
C ALA A 88 -15.08 -2.12 -2.69
N GLY A 89 -15.82 -1.06 -2.98
CA GLY A 89 -15.54 -0.18 -4.12
C GLY A 89 -14.15 0.43 -4.05
N ILE A 90 -13.74 0.91 -2.89
CA ILE A 90 -12.39 1.45 -2.66
C ILE A 90 -11.32 0.36 -2.82
N TYR A 91 -11.54 -0.83 -2.24
CA TYR A 91 -10.62 -1.95 -2.39
C TYR A 91 -10.43 -2.34 -3.86
N PHE A 92 -11.52 -2.57 -4.60
CA PHE A 92 -11.43 -2.97 -6.01
C PHE A 92 -10.85 -1.88 -6.90
N THR A 93 -11.17 -0.61 -6.65
CA THR A 93 -10.57 0.52 -7.37
C THR A 93 -9.06 0.58 -7.12
N THR A 94 -8.64 0.43 -5.87
CA THR A 94 -7.22 0.38 -5.48
C THR A 94 -6.51 -0.78 -6.16
N SER A 95 -7.11 -1.96 -6.09
CA SER A 95 -6.58 -3.19 -6.65
C SER A 95 -6.49 -3.16 -8.18
N LEU A 96 -7.41 -2.49 -8.84
CA LEU A 96 -7.36 -2.27 -10.29
C LEU A 96 -6.27 -1.27 -10.67
N MET A 97 -6.17 -0.15 -9.95
CA MET A 97 -5.17 0.88 -10.24
C MET A 97 -3.74 0.38 -10.04
N THR A 98 -3.50 -0.43 -9.02
CA THR A 98 -2.17 -0.98 -8.75
C THR A 98 -1.68 -1.97 -9.82
N MET A 99 -2.56 -2.44 -10.70
CA MET A 99 -2.14 -3.23 -11.87
C MET A 99 -1.35 -2.41 -12.90
N PHE A 100 -1.55 -1.10 -12.93
CA PHE A 100 -0.94 -0.18 -13.89
C PHE A 100 0.09 0.75 -13.26
N ILE A 101 -0.06 1.05 -11.98
CA ILE A 101 0.78 1.97 -11.22
C ILE A 101 1.41 1.20 -10.06
N SER A 102 2.56 1.67 -9.54
CA SER A 102 3.19 1.01 -8.39
C SER A 102 2.29 0.99 -7.15
N ASN A 103 2.44 -0.05 -6.34
CA ASN A 103 1.66 -0.23 -5.11
C ASN A 103 1.75 1.00 -4.18
N THR A 104 2.96 1.55 -4.01
CA THR A 104 3.20 2.72 -3.17
C THR A 104 2.49 3.96 -3.70
N ALA A 105 2.58 4.22 -5.00
CA ALA A 105 1.91 5.36 -5.62
C ALA A 105 0.39 5.25 -5.51
N THR A 106 -0.16 4.06 -5.76
CA THR A 106 -1.59 3.79 -5.64
C THR A 106 -2.08 4.00 -4.21
N ALA A 107 -1.36 3.47 -3.22
CA ALA A 107 -1.72 3.63 -1.81
C ALA A 107 -1.73 5.10 -1.38
N VAL A 108 -0.69 5.87 -1.75
CA VAL A 108 -0.60 7.29 -1.39
C VAL A 108 -1.68 8.14 -2.06
N LEU A 109 -2.03 7.82 -3.31
CA LEU A 109 -3.10 8.54 -4.04
C LEU A 109 -4.49 8.23 -3.48
N LEU A 110 -4.78 6.98 -3.13
CA LEU A 110 -6.12 6.57 -2.71
C LEU A 110 -6.37 6.71 -1.21
N ALA A 111 -5.35 6.79 -0.38
CA ALA A 111 -5.51 6.96 1.07
C ALA A 111 -6.33 8.21 1.44
N PRO A 112 -6.08 9.43 0.92
CA PRO A 112 -6.89 10.60 1.24
C PRO A 112 -8.34 10.46 0.74
N ILE A 113 -8.58 9.81 -0.41
CA ILE A 113 -9.92 9.58 -0.95
C ILE A 113 -10.69 8.61 -0.04
N ALA A 114 -10.05 7.52 0.39
CA ALA A 114 -10.63 6.56 1.30
C ALA A 114 -10.97 7.18 2.66
N MET A 115 -10.07 8.00 3.20
CA MET A 115 -10.27 8.73 4.45
C MET A 115 -11.46 9.69 4.35
N GLN A 116 -11.53 10.50 3.30
CA GLN A 116 -12.63 11.43 3.05
C GLN A 116 -13.97 10.69 2.89
N SER A 117 -13.98 9.61 2.12
CA SER A 117 -15.18 8.79 1.92
C SER A 117 -15.72 8.21 3.23
N ALA A 118 -14.85 7.73 4.11
CA ALA A 118 -15.24 7.22 5.43
C ALA A 118 -15.81 8.32 6.34
N LEU A 119 -15.16 9.49 6.35
CA LEU A 119 -15.62 10.64 7.15
C LEU A 119 -16.97 11.15 6.69
N GLN A 120 -17.25 11.17 5.38
CA GLN A 120 -18.54 11.61 4.83
C GLN A 120 -19.72 10.73 5.26
N ILE A 121 -19.52 9.42 5.39
CA ILE A 121 -20.56 8.50 5.88
C ILE A 121 -20.53 8.32 7.41
N GLY A 122 -19.65 9.05 8.11
CA GLY A 122 -19.59 9.07 9.57
C GLY A 122 -19.03 7.80 10.21
N VAL A 123 -18.19 7.05 9.49
CA VAL A 123 -17.55 5.83 10.01
C VAL A 123 -16.05 6.02 10.22
N SER A 124 -15.45 5.11 10.99
CA SER A 124 -14.00 5.11 11.23
C SER A 124 -13.22 4.96 9.91
N PRO A 125 -12.21 5.79 9.64
CA PRO A 125 -11.41 5.69 8.43
C PRO A 125 -10.41 4.52 8.42
N TYR A 126 -10.11 3.92 9.59
CA TYR A 126 -9.09 2.86 9.68
C TYR A 126 -9.38 1.64 8.79
N PRO A 127 -10.59 1.06 8.76
CA PRO A 127 -10.89 -0.05 7.85
C PRO A 127 -10.72 0.32 6.38
N PHE A 128 -11.06 1.54 6.00
CA PHE A 128 -10.93 2.03 4.63
C PHE A 128 -9.46 2.22 4.22
N LEU A 129 -8.65 2.77 5.12
CA LEU A 129 -7.19 2.88 4.89
C LEU A 129 -6.54 1.50 4.82
N PHE A 130 -7.00 0.56 5.65
CA PHE A 130 -6.56 -0.83 5.60
C PHE A 130 -6.94 -1.50 4.26
N ALA A 131 -8.16 -1.28 3.78
CA ALA A 131 -8.60 -1.76 2.48
C ALA A 131 -7.75 -1.22 1.32
N VAL A 132 -7.33 0.06 1.39
CA VAL A 132 -6.39 0.64 0.43
C VAL A 132 -5.01 -0.02 0.52
N ALA A 133 -4.46 -0.19 1.72
CA ALA A 133 -3.14 -0.78 1.91
C ALA A 133 -3.09 -2.22 1.41
N VAL A 134 -4.12 -3.01 1.71
CA VAL A 134 -4.23 -4.40 1.25
C VAL A 134 -4.53 -4.44 -0.25
N GLY A 135 -5.49 -3.65 -0.74
CA GLY A 135 -5.83 -3.58 -2.16
C GLY A 135 -4.65 -3.19 -3.04
N ALA A 136 -3.82 -2.24 -2.59
CA ALA A 136 -2.60 -1.86 -3.29
C ALA A 136 -1.54 -2.98 -3.30
N SER A 137 -1.50 -3.83 -2.26
CA SER A 137 -0.53 -4.92 -2.15
C SER A 137 -0.98 -6.20 -2.85
N MET A 138 -2.30 -6.42 -3.01
CA MET A 138 -2.89 -7.62 -3.60
C MET A 138 -3.03 -7.50 -5.11
N CYS A 139 -1.92 -7.31 -5.81
CA CYS A 139 -1.89 -7.23 -7.28
C CYS A 139 -1.39 -8.53 -7.88
N PHE A 140 -2.23 -9.56 -7.86
CA PHE A 140 -1.90 -10.88 -8.38
C PHE A 140 -2.09 -11.00 -9.89
N ALA A 141 -2.95 -10.18 -10.48
CA ALA A 141 -3.32 -10.26 -11.89
C ALA A 141 -2.30 -9.60 -12.84
N SER A 142 -1.29 -8.88 -12.31
CA SER A 142 -0.25 -8.25 -13.12
C SER A 142 1.14 -8.78 -12.78
N PRO A 143 1.92 -9.25 -13.76
CA PRO A 143 3.31 -9.64 -13.52
C PRO A 143 4.24 -8.45 -13.29
N PHE A 144 3.84 -7.25 -13.70
CA PHE A 144 4.71 -6.06 -13.66
C PHE A 144 4.53 -5.19 -12.43
N SER A 145 3.48 -5.40 -11.64
CA SER A 145 3.16 -4.57 -10.47
C SER A 145 4.10 -4.79 -9.28
N THR A 146 4.71 -5.95 -9.19
CA THR A 146 5.66 -6.28 -8.12
C THR A 146 6.91 -6.96 -8.65
N PRO A 147 8.12 -6.65 -8.11
CA PRO A 147 9.35 -7.29 -8.53
C PRO A 147 9.33 -8.82 -8.44
N PRO A 148 8.78 -9.46 -7.40
CA PRO A 148 8.67 -10.92 -7.34
C PRO A 148 7.90 -11.52 -8.51
N ASN A 149 6.77 -10.92 -8.90
CA ASN A 149 5.97 -11.40 -10.02
C ASN A 149 6.75 -11.33 -11.34
N ALA A 150 7.46 -10.20 -11.56
CA ALA A 150 8.28 -10.01 -12.74
C ALA A 150 9.44 -11.02 -12.84
N LEU A 151 10.03 -11.42 -11.71
CA LEU A 151 11.12 -12.41 -11.66
C LEU A 151 10.61 -13.84 -11.93
N VAL A 152 9.44 -14.18 -11.45
CA VAL A 152 8.85 -15.54 -11.61
C VAL A 152 8.34 -15.75 -13.02
N MET A 153 7.90 -14.71 -13.71
CA MET A 153 7.35 -14.77 -15.06
C MET A 153 8.28 -15.50 -16.05
N PRO A 154 9.54 -15.08 -16.27
CA PRO A 154 10.44 -15.77 -17.19
C PRO A 154 10.91 -17.12 -16.65
N ALA A 155 11.11 -17.26 -15.33
CA ALA A 155 11.56 -18.50 -14.72
C ALA A 155 10.54 -19.64 -14.85
N GLY A 156 9.26 -19.31 -14.77
CA GLY A 156 8.15 -20.28 -14.94
C GLY A 156 7.59 -20.35 -16.36
N GLN A 157 8.15 -19.59 -17.30
CA GLN A 157 7.64 -19.48 -18.69
C GLN A 157 6.16 -19.07 -18.74
N TYR A 158 5.70 -18.28 -17.75
CA TYR A 158 4.32 -17.80 -17.67
C TYR A 158 4.10 -16.65 -18.66
N THR A 159 2.89 -16.64 -19.23
CA THR A 159 2.41 -15.52 -20.04
C THR A 159 1.63 -14.52 -19.18
N PHE A 160 1.45 -13.30 -19.67
CA PHE A 160 0.60 -12.31 -19.01
C PHE A 160 -0.81 -12.85 -18.73
N MET A 161 -1.36 -13.62 -19.67
CA MET A 161 -2.71 -14.19 -19.57
C MET A 161 -2.82 -15.22 -18.44
N ASP A 162 -1.75 -15.92 -18.10
CA ASP A 162 -1.75 -16.88 -16.98
C ASP A 162 -1.86 -16.13 -15.65
N TYR A 163 -1.20 -14.98 -15.52
CA TYR A 163 -1.38 -14.09 -14.35
C TYR A 163 -2.80 -13.57 -14.25
N VAL A 164 -3.41 -13.16 -15.35
CA VAL A 164 -4.81 -12.70 -15.34
C VAL A 164 -5.76 -13.83 -14.96
N LYS A 165 -5.60 -15.03 -15.54
CA LYS A 165 -6.50 -16.16 -15.29
C LYS A 165 -6.47 -16.64 -13.84
N VAL A 166 -5.32 -16.64 -13.20
CA VAL A 166 -5.16 -17.12 -11.83
C VAL A 166 -5.23 -15.98 -10.83
N GLY A 167 -4.59 -14.86 -11.14
CA GLY A 167 -4.48 -13.73 -10.25
C GLY A 167 -5.78 -12.97 -10.04
N LEU A 168 -6.58 -12.79 -11.10
CA LEU A 168 -7.82 -12.03 -11.00
C LEU A 168 -8.88 -12.73 -10.12
N PRO A 169 -9.15 -14.03 -10.26
CA PRO A 169 -10.01 -14.74 -9.30
C PRO A 169 -9.49 -14.69 -7.87
N LEU A 170 -8.18 -14.86 -7.67
CA LEU A 170 -7.56 -14.78 -6.35
C LEU A 170 -7.72 -13.38 -5.74
N GLN A 171 -7.54 -12.34 -6.53
CA GLN A 171 -7.71 -10.94 -6.12
C GLN A 171 -9.16 -10.65 -5.69
N ILE A 172 -10.14 -11.21 -6.39
CA ILE A 172 -11.56 -11.11 -6.03
C ILE A 172 -11.85 -11.87 -4.73
N ILE A 173 -11.36 -13.10 -4.60
CA ILE A 173 -11.54 -13.92 -3.38
C ILE A 173 -10.93 -13.19 -2.17
N MET A 174 -9.72 -12.67 -2.31
CA MET A 174 -9.07 -11.90 -1.24
C MET A 174 -9.87 -10.64 -0.89
N GLY A 175 -10.44 -9.95 -1.88
CA GLY A 175 -11.33 -8.83 -1.63
C GLY A 175 -12.56 -9.21 -0.81
N ILE A 176 -13.20 -10.33 -1.12
CA ILE A 176 -14.38 -10.81 -0.37
C ILE A 176 -14.00 -11.21 1.07
N VAL A 177 -12.82 -11.79 1.26
CA VAL A 177 -12.35 -12.20 2.60
C VAL A 177 -11.95 -11.00 3.46
N MET A 178 -11.49 -9.91 2.85
CA MET A 178 -10.99 -8.72 3.54
C MET A 178 -12.07 -7.69 3.87
N ILE A 179 -13.22 -7.75 3.22
CA ILE A 179 -14.40 -6.88 3.41
C ILE A 179 -15.39 -7.52 4.38
#